data_8b7f3dba0105887206a4eee4d2f4ddb9
#
_entry.id   8b7f3dba0105887206a4eee4d2f4ddb9
#
_cell.length_a   1.000
_cell.length_b   1.000
_cell.length_c   1.000
_cell.angle_alpha   90.00
_cell.angle_beta   90.00
_cell.angle_gamma   90.00
#
_symmetry.space_group_name_H-M   'P 1'
#
loop_
_entity.id
_entity.type
_entity.pdbx_description
1 polymer ?
#
loop_
_entity_poly.entity_id
_entity_poly.type
_entity_poly.pdbx_seq_one_letter_code
_entity_poly.pdbx_strand_id
1 'polypeptide(L)'
;MKTADGGTEFIIIGENIHCSRVVKRDGIRGGVDPGGRPGLRFPDGDGESWVPLPDSILESKEFTSSERIKHVMAAVRQGLAGGAEADVAARYVAWMAQRQIDGGADYLDLNVDEISPDVSGRLEAMQWLVAAVGPASSVPLSIDSSDAAVLEAGLDAIDAGWAGGAT
;
A
#
# COMPACT_ATOMS: atom_id res chain seq x y z
N MET A 1 8.07 -24.53 9.64
CA MET A 1 7.44 -25.79 9.18
C MET A 1 8.54 -26.69 8.61
N LYS A 2 8.51 -28.01 8.81
CA LYS A 2 9.52 -28.90 8.21
C LYS A 2 8.90 -29.56 6.98
N THR A 3 9.59 -29.52 5.85
CA THR A 3 9.19 -30.24 4.63
C THR A 3 9.30 -31.76 4.84
N ALA A 4 8.62 -32.55 4.02
CA ALA A 4 8.63 -34.02 4.12
C ALA A 4 10.03 -34.64 3.93
N ASP A 5 10.95 -33.92 3.32
CA ASP A 5 12.35 -34.26 3.09
C ASP A 5 13.29 -33.77 4.21
N GLY A 6 12.77 -33.17 5.28
CA GLY A 6 13.50 -32.64 6.43
C GLY A 6 14.13 -31.25 6.22
N GLY A 7 13.85 -30.60 5.11
CA GLY A 7 14.24 -29.19 4.87
C GLY A 7 13.51 -28.22 5.81
N THR A 8 14.05 -27.03 5.97
CA THR A 8 13.40 -25.93 6.67
C THR A 8 12.70 -25.05 5.63
N GLU A 9 11.38 -24.96 5.72
CA GLU A 9 10.59 -24.04 4.91
C GLU A 9 10.56 -22.67 5.62
N PHE A 10 10.93 -21.62 4.90
CA PHE A 10 10.84 -20.25 5.38
C PHE A 10 9.53 -19.65 4.92
N ILE A 11 8.89 -18.87 5.80
CA ILE A 11 7.75 -18.02 5.45
C ILE A 11 8.30 -16.63 5.17
N ILE A 12 7.97 -16.09 4.00
CA ILE A 12 8.38 -14.76 3.54
C ILE A 12 7.21 -13.80 3.71
N ILE A 13 7.40 -12.76 4.53
CA ILE A 13 6.42 -11.71 4.74
C ILE A 13 6.84 -10.48 3.92
N GLY A 14 5.95 -10.04 3.03
CA GLY A 14 6.15 -8.85 2.21
C GLY A 14 5.74 -7.58 2.93
N GLU A 15 6.71 -6.82 3.47
CA GLU A 15 6.49 -5.64 4.30
C GLU A 15 6.60 -4.29 3.55
N ASN A 16 6.34 -4.25 2.24
CA ASN A 16 6.50 -3.01 1.48
C ASN A 16 5.22 -2.15 1.39
N ILE A 17 4.10 -2.61 1.95
CA ILE A 17 2.84 -1.88 1.97
C ILE A 17 2.62 -1.24 3.35
N HIS A 18 3.60 -0.45 3.75
CA HIS A 18 3.60 0.32 4.99
C HIS A 18 3.68 1.82 4.70
N CYS A 19 2.90 2.63 5.41
CA CYS A 19 2.92 4.09 5.28
C CYS A 19 4.27 4.73 5.66
N SER A 20 5.13 4.03 6.39
CA SER A 20 6.50 4.46 6.72
C SER A 20 7.50 4.28 5.57
N ARG A 21 7.20 3.45 4.57
CA ARG A 21 8.15 3.13 3.49
C ARG A 21 8.38 4.32 2.57
N VAL A 22 9.66 4.54 2.23
CA VAL A 22 10.09 5.68 1.42
C VAL A 22 10.76 5.25 0.12
N VAL A 23 10.56 6.07 -0.92
CA VAL A 23 11.29 6.01 -2.20
C VAL A 23 12.01 7.33 -2.44
N LYS A 24 13.01 7.35 -3.30
CA LYS A 24 13.68 8.60 -3.72
C LYS A 24 12.69 9.45 -4.52
N ARG A 25 12.68 10.78 -4.25
CA ARG A 25 11.85 11.76 -4.96
C ARG A 25 12.13 11.76 -6.47
N ASP A 26 13.40 11.71 -6.84
CA ASP A 26 13.86 11.67 -8.23
C ASP A 26 14.46 10.27 -8.52
N GLY A 27 13.62 9.23 -8.43
CA GLY A 27 14.05 7.85 -8.54
C GLY A 27 13.24 7.05 -9.58
N ILE A 28 13.33 5.72 -9.49
CA ILE A 28 12.58 4.83 -10.40
C ILE A 28 11.07 5.02 -10.23
N ARG A 29 10.58 5.30 -9.02
CA ARG A 29 9.15 5.45 -8.71
C ARG A 29 8.72 6.90 -8.51
N GLY A 30 9.58 7.75 -7.97
CA GLY A 30 9.30 9.17 -7.80
C GLY A 30 9.75 9.98 -9.00
N GLY A 31 9.04 11.05 -9.32
CA GLY A 31 9.38 11.95 -10.41
C GLY A 31 8.30 13.00 -10.66
N VAL A 32 8.28 13.52 -11.87
CA VAL A 32 7.30 14.50 -12.34
C VAL A 32 6.56 13.89 -13.52
N ASP A 33 5.23 13.93 -13.48
CA ASP A 33 4.38 13.40 -14.55
C ASP A 33 4.49 14.25 -15.83
N PRO A 34 3.97 13.80 -16.97
CA PRO A 34 3.99 14.58 -18.21
C PRO A 34 3.29 15.94 -18.12
N GLY A 35 2.41 16.13 -17.13
CA GLY A 35 1.73 17.40 -16.83
C GLY A 35 2.50 18.34 -15.92
N GLY A 36 3.71 17.96 -15.49
CA GLY A 36 4.54 18.77 -14.61
C GLY A 36 4.25 18.62 -13.11
N ARG A 37 3.45 17.62 -12.69
CA ARG A 37 3.08 17.40 -11.28
C ARG A 37 4.00 16.35 -10.65
N PRO A 38 4.52 16.58 -9.43
CA PRO A 38 5.22 15.54 -8.67
C PRO A 38 4.31 14.34 -8.43
N GLY A 39 4.83 13.12 -8.64
CA GLY A 39 4.04 11.91 -8.56
C GLY A 39 4.86 10.64 -8.36
N LEU A 40 4.13 9.54 -8.17
CA LEU A 40 4.65 8.18 -8.15
C LEU A 40 4.26 7.48 -9.43
N ARG A 41 5.24 7.00 -10.17
CA ARG A 41 5.03 6.24 -11.42
C ARG A 41 5.09 4.74 -11.18
N PHE A 42 4.32 4.01 -11.95
CA PHE A 42 4.33 2.55 -11.95
C PHE A 42 3.85 2.01 -13.30
N PRO A 43 4.24 0.80 -13.69
CA PRO A 43 3.68 0.12 -14.84
C PRO A 43 2.19 -0.14 -14.63
N ASP A 44 1.35 0.17 -15.64
CA ASP A 44 -0.10 0.00 -15.60
C ASP A 44 -0.57 -0.48 -16.98
N GLY A 45 -0.88 -1.78 -17.09
CA GLY A 45 -1.11 -2.45 -18.37
C GLY A 45 0.13 -2.37 -19.27
N ASP A 46 -0.08 -1.97 -20.52
CA ASP A 46 0.99 -1.78 -21.51
C ASP A 46 1.68 -0.42 -21.41
N GLY A 47 1.36 0.39 -20.39
CA GLY A 47 1.85 1.74 -20.22
C GLY A 47 2.38 2.05 -18.83
N GLU A 48 2.33 3.32 -18.49
CA GLU A 48 2.75 3.87 -17.21
C GLU A 48 1.66 4.80 -16.67
N SER A 49 1.35 4.68 -15.38
CA SER A 49 0.44 5.58 -14.66
C SER A 49 1.17 6.33 -13.55
N TRP A 50 0.56 7.45 -13.13
CA TRP A 50 1.11 8.34 -12.13
C TRP A 50 0.08 8.63 -11.03
N VAL A 51 0.45 8.36 -9.78
CA VAL A 51 -0.28 8.82 -8.60
C VAL A 51 0.25 10.21 -8.25
N PRO A 52 -0.54 11.29 -8.39
CA PRO A 52 -0.09 12.62 -8.02
C PRO A 52 0.12 12.70 -6.49
N LEU A 53 1.13 13.44 -6.06
CA LEU A 53 1.38 13.60 -4.64
C LEU A 53 0.41 14.63 -4.04
N PRO A 54 -0.29 14.29 -2.93
CA PRO A 54 -1.09 15.26 -2.21
C PRO A 54 -0.22 16.31 -1.51
N ASP A 55 -0.76 17.52 -1.28
CA ASP A 55 -0.04 18.65 -0.68
C ASP A 55 0.61 18.29 0.64
N SER A 56 -0.07 17.49 1.46
CA SER A 56 0.47 17.01 2.73
C SER A 56 1.75 16.17 2.62
N ILE A 57 2.02 15.58 1.46
CA ILE A 57 3.28 14.90 1.16
C ILE A 57 4.30 15.89 0.63
N LEU A 58 3.89 16.80 -0.27
CA LEU A 58 4.77 17.83 -0.85
C LEU A 58 5.36 18.75 0.23
N GLU A 59 4.60 19.04 1.28
CA GLU A 59 5.00 19.88 2.42
C GLU A 59 5.80 19.11 3.50
N SER A 60 5.85 17.78 3.42
CA SER A 60 6.55 16.96 4.41
C SER A 60 8.05 17.18 4.41
N LYS A 61 8.70 16.96 5.58
CA LYS A 61 10.15 17.02 5.70
C LYS A 61 10.86 15.96 4.85
N GLU A 62 10.24 14.81 4.69
CA GLU A 62 10.73 13.73 3.85
C GLU A 62 10.88 14.20 2.40
N PHE A 63 9.88 14.90 1.90
CA PHE A 63 9.90 15.42 0.53
C PHE A 63 10.82 16.63 0.37
N THR A 64 10.69 17.63 1.25
CA THR A 64 11.37 18.92 1.12
C THR A 64 12.84 18.88 1.47
N SER A 65 13.23 18.12 2.51
CA SER A 65 14.58 18.12 3.08
C SER A 65 15.34 16.82 2.84
N SER A 66 14.66 15.67 2.82
CA SER A 66 15.30 14.36 2.69
C SER A 66 15.21 13.79 1.27
N GLU A 67 14.59 14.50 0.33
CA GLU A 67 14.39 14.08 -1.06
C GLU A 67 13.75 12.70 -1.19
N ARG A 68 12.79 12.38 -0.29
CA ARG A 68 12.10 11.11 -0.21
C ARG A 68 10.59 11.31 -0.21
N ILE A 69 9.88 10.28 -0.68
CA ILE A 69 8.43 10.22 -0.67
C ILE A 69 8.01 9.02 0.18
N LYS A 70 7.15 9.23 1.19
CA LYS A 70 6.40 8.15 1.85
C LYS A 70 5.33 7.66 0.87
N HIS A 71 5.71 6.74 -0.01
CA HIS A 71 4.95 6.44 -1.21
C HIS A 71 3.62 5.72 -0.93
N VAL A 72 3.58 4.80 0.02
CA VAL A 72 2.33 4.13 0.42
C VAL A 72 1.40 5.13 1.10
N MET A 73 1.92 5.98 2.00
CA MET A 73 1.15 7.05 2.61
C MET A 73 0.55 8.01 1.56
N ALA A 74 1.33 8.38 0.54
CA ALA A 74 0.84 9.22 -0.55
C ALA A 74 -0.32 8.56 -1.30
N ALA A 75 -0.20 7.27 -1.64
CA ALA A 75 -1.25 6.52 -2.31
C ALA A 75 -2.52 6.39 -1.44
N VAL A 76 -2.37 6.04 -0.15
CA VAL A 76 -3.51 5.94 0.77
C VAL A 76 -4.24 7.27 0.91
N ARG A 77 -3.52 8.38 1.11
CA ARG A 77 -4.13 9.72 1.20
C ARG A 77 -4.85 10.12 -0.09
N GLN A 78 -4.27 9.81 -1.24
CA GLN A 78 -4.90 10.07 -2.53
C GLN A 78 -6.16 9.21 -2.74
N GLY A 79 -6.10 7.94 -2.31
CA GLY A 79 -7.23 7.02 -2.34
C GLY A 79 -8.40 7.49 -1.47
N LEU A 80 -8.10 7.95 -0.25
CA LEU A 80 -9.12 8.49 0.67
C LEU A 80 -9.73 9.81 0.20
N ALA A 81 -8.98 10.61 -0.58
CA ALA A 81 -9.50 11.85 -1.15
C ALA A 81 -10.59 11.61 -2.22
N GLY A 82 -10.64 10.42 -2.80
CA GLY A 82 -11.63 10.05 -3.81
C GLY A 82 -11.32 10.58 -5.21
N GLY A 83 -12.28 10.42 -6.13
CA GLY A 83 -12.16 10.86 -7.51
C GLY A 83 -11.30 9.92 -8.39
N ALA A 84 -10.99 10.37 -9.60
CA ALA A 84 -10.25 9.58 -10.59
C ALA A 84 -8.84 9.17 -10.12
N GLU A 85 -8.20 10.01 -9.30
CA GLU A 85 -6.87 9.75 -8.76
C GLU A 85 -6.88 8.66 -7.67
N ALA A 86 -8.02 8.43 -7.01
CA ALA A 86 -8.18 7.33 -6.06
C ALA A 86 -8.08 5.96 -6.74
N ASP A 87 -8.63 5.82 -7.94
CA ASP A 87 -8.53 4.58 -8.72
C ASP A 87 -7.08 4.29 -9.14
N VAL A 88 -6.34 5.34 -9.50
CA VAL A 88 -4.91 5.21 -9.82
C VAL A 88 -4.11 4.82 -8.57
N ALA A 89 -4.42 5.42 -7.43
CA ALA A 89 -3.79 5.09 -6.16
C ALA A 89 -4.06 3.63 -5.74
N ALA A 90 -5.29 3.13 -5.92
CA ALA A 90 -5.64 1.73 -5.67
C ALA A 90 -4.85 0.78 -6.57
N ARG A 91 -4.73 1.07 -7.88
CA ARG A 91 -3.91 0.26 -8.80
C ARG A 91 -2.43 0.28 -8.42
N TYR A 92 -1.93 1.41 -7.89
CA TYR A 92 -0.55 1.50 -7.42
C TYR A 92 -0.28 0.54 -6.25
N VAL A 93 -1.12 0.50 -5.22
CA VAL A 93 -0.92 -0.41 -4.08
C VAL A 93 -1.17 -1.86 -4.47
N ALA A 94 -2.11 -2.13 -5.38
CA ALA A 94 -2.32 -3.45 -5.96
C ALA A 94 -1.09 -3.94 -6.75
N TRP A 95 -0.47 -3.08 -7.55
CA TRP A 95 0.78 -3.38 -8.24
C TRP A 95 1.93 -3.65 -7.24
N MET A 96 1.99 -2.90 -6.15
CA MET A 96 2.98 -3.13 -5.09
C MET A 96 2.78 -4.50 -4.41
N ALA A 97 1.54 -4.92 -4.21
CA ALA A 97 1.19 -6.23 -3.69
C ALA A 97 1.66 -7.34 -4.65
N GLN A 98 1.29 -7.24 -5.93
CA GLN A 98 1.67 -8.21 -6.94
C GLN A 98 3.19 -8.39 -7.05
N ARG A 99 3.94 -7.29 -7.01
CA ARG A 99 5.42 -7.36 -7.03
C ARG A 99 6.02 -8.14 -5.87
N GLN A 100 5.42 -8.09 -4.69
CA GLN A 100 5.90 -8.86 -3.54
C GLN A 100 5.53 -10.35 -3.69
N ILE A 101 4.34 -10.63 -4.19
CA ILE A 101 3.89 -11.99 -4.51
C ILE A 101 4.81 -12.63 -5.57
N ASP A 102 5.09 -11.90 -6.66
CA ASP A 102 6.01 -12.35 -7.71
C ASP A 102 7.44 -12.55 -7.17
N GLY A 103 7.80 -11.82 -6.12
CA GLY A 103 9.06 -11.97 -5.38
C GLY A 103 9.07 -13.12 -4.37
N GLY A 104 7.97 -13.88 -4.26
CA GLY A 104 7.87 -15.07 -3.40
C GLY A 104 7.37 -14.78 -1.99
N ALA A 105 6.65 -13.69 -1.77
CA ALA A 105 6.00 -13.43 -0.48
C ALA A 105 4.85 -14.42 -0.25
N ASP A 106 4.83 -15.03 0.94
CA ASP A 106 3.76 -15.93 1.39
C ASP A 106 2.62 -15.17 2.09
N TYR A 107 2.92 -13.97 2.59
CA TYR A 107 1.99 -13.04 3.22
C TYR A 107 2.31 -11.61 2.79
N LEU A 108 1.29 -10.75 2.74
CA LEU A 108 1.47 -9.31 2.59
C LEU A 108 1.11 -8.61 3.88
N ASP A 109 2.04 -7.83 4.41
CA ASP A 109 1.87 -7.09 5.64
C ASP A 109 1.46 -5.63 5.34
N LEU A 110 0.32 -5.21 5.93
CA LEU A 110 -0.29 -3.92 5.74
C LEU A 110 -0.19 -3.09 7.01
N ASN A 111 0.40 -1.90 6.94
CA ASN A 111 0.54 -1.00 8.07
C ASN A 111 0.24 0.45 7.69
N VAL A 112 -0.64 1.09 8.47
CA VAL A 112 -1.06 2.49 8.30
C VAL A 112 -0.81 3.37 9.53
N ASP A 113 -0.05 2.91 10.50
CA ASP A 113 0.11 3.60 11.80
C ASP A 113 0.60 5.05 11.67
N GLU A 114 1.41 5.34 10.66
CA GLU A 114 1.93 6.69 10.43
C GLU A 114 1.01 7.61 9.60
N ILE A 115 -0.16 7.13 9.12
CA ILE A 115 -1.03 7.92 8.23
C ILE A 115 -1.67 9.12 8.93
N SER A 116 -2.06 8.92 10.19
CA SER A 116 -2.74 9.92 11.02
C SER A 116 -2.42 9.72 12.51
N PRO A 117 -2.33 10.80 13.31
CA PRO A 117 -2.31 10.70 14.76
C PRO A 117 -3.65 10.22 15.33
N ASP A 118 -4.76 10.45 14.62
CA ASP A 118 -6.10 10.08 15.05
C ASP A 118 -6.44 8.65 14.66
N VAL A 119 -7.06 7.90 15.60
CA VAL A 119 -7.49 6.51 15.36
C VAL A 119 -8.47 6.42 14.20
N SER A 120 -9.45 7.32 14.12
CA SER A 120 -10.44 7.34 13.02
C SER A 120 -9.81 7.38 11.63
N GLY A 121 -8.79 8.22 11.44
CA GLY A 121 -8.07 8.30 10.18
C GLY A 121 -7.28 7.01 9.86
N ARG A 122 -6.77 6.32 10.89
CA ARG A 122 -6.12 5.01 10.72
C ARG A 122 -7.11 3.90 10.39
N LEU A 123 -8.31 3.91 10.99
CA LEU A 123 -9.39 2.97 10.68
C LEU A 123 -9.78 3.07 9.19
N GLU A 124 -10.11 4.27 8.72
CA GLU A 124 -10.46 4.53 7.32
C GLU A 124 -9.34 4.13 6.36
N ALA A 125 -8.10 4.43 6.71
CA ALA A 125 -6.94 4.10 5.91
C ALA A 125 -6.71 2.58 5.81
N MET A 126 -6.87 1.83 6.90
CA MET A 126 -6.72 0.38 6.90
C MET A 126 -7.83 -0.28 6.06
N GLN A 127 -9.08 0.13 6.24
CA GLN A 127 -10.21 -0.37 5.46
C GLN A 127 -10.01 -0.12 3.96
N TRP A 128 -9.59 1.11 3.60
CA TRP A 128 -9.29 1.44 2.21
C TRP A 128 -8.14 0.58 1.65
N LEU A 129 -7.07 0.42 2.42
CA LEU A 129 -5.88 -0.32 1.98
C LEU A 129 -6.20 -1.81 1.76
N VAL A 130 -6.96 -2.42 2.68
CA VAL A 130 -7.43 -3.80 2.54
C VAL A 130 -8.32 -3.95 1.30
N ALA A 131 -9.25 -3.01 1.08
CA ALA A 131 -10.13 -3.03 -0.09
C ALA A 131 -9.37 -2.87 -1.41
N ALA A 132 -8.29 -2.10 -1.43
CA ALA A 132 -7.46 -1.88 -2.62
C ALA A 132 -6.49 -3.05 -2.90
N VAL A 133 -5.96 -3.70 -1.87
CA VAL A 133 -4.97 -4.79 -2.00
C VAL A 133 -5.63 -6.16 -2.11
N GLY A 134 -6.70 -6.41 -1.33
CA GLY A 134 -7.32 -7.72 -1.21
C GLY A 134 -7.68 -8.38 -2.53
N PRO A 135 -8.39 -7.70 -3.46
CA PRO A 135 -8.75 -8.28 -4.76
C PRO A 135 -7.56 -8.66 -5.65
N ALA A 136 -6.40 -8.03 -5.44
CA ALA A 136 -5.18 -8.28 -6.21
C ALA A 136 -4.25 -9.30 -5.52
N SER A 137 -4.57 -9.75 -4.30
CA SER A 137 -3.71 -10.65 -3.55
C SER A 137 -4.12 -12.10 -3.72
N SER A 138 -3.17 -12.94 -4.12
CA SER A 138 -3.31 -14.42 -4.11
C SER A 138 -2.75 -15.05 -2.82
N VAL A 139 -2.23 -14.25 -1.90
CA VAL A 139 -1.68 -14.68 -0.61
C VAL A 139 -2.43 -14.00 0.53
N PRO A 140 -2.44 -14.58 1.75
CA PRO A 140 -3.10 -13.96 2.90
C PRO A 140 -2.54 -12.57 3.24
N LEU A 141 -3.41 -11.69 3.76
CA LEU A 141 -3.03 -10.39 4.30
C LEU A 141 -2.73 -10.54 5.79
N SER A 142 -1.67 -9.88 6.23
CA SER A 142 -1.32 -9.64 7.64
C SER A 142 -1.66 -8.18 7.97
N ILE A 143 -2.46 -7.97 8.99
CA ILE A 143 -2.78 -6.62 9.46
C ILE A 143 -1.83 -6.29 10.60
N ASP A 144 -1.00 -5.26 10.41
CA ASP A 144 -0.06 -4.77 11.41
C ASP A 144 -0.45 -3.37 11.87
N SER A 145 -0.73 -3.24 13.16
CA SER A 145 -0.96 -1.96 13.82
C SER A 145 -0.67 -2.04 15.31
N SER A 146 -0.22 -0.94 15.88
CA SER A 146 -0.08 -0.76 17.32
C SER A 146 -1.42 -0.53 18.04
N ASP A 147 -2.53 -0.35 17.30
CA ASP A 147 -3.87 -0.06 17.82
C ASP A 147 -4.84 -1.21 17.53
N ALA A 148 -5.43 -1.78 18.59
CA ALA A 148 -6.35 -2.91 18.49
C ALA A 148 -7.58 -2.62 17.62
N ALA A 149 -8.11 -1.39 17.65
CA ALA A 149 -9.26 -1.02 16.82
C ALA A 149 -8.90 -1.00 15.33
N VAL A 150 -7.66 -0.63 14.98
CA VAL A 150 -7.18 -0.67 13.59
C VAL A 150 -6.98 -2.12 13.12
N LEU A 151 -6.48 -3.01 14.01
CA LEU A 151 -6.39 -4.44 13.73
C LEU A 151 -7.78 -5.02 13.44
N GLU A 152 -8.77 -4.77 14.32
CA GLU A 152 -10.16 -5.22 14.14
C GLU A 152 -10.75 -4.71 12.82
N ALA A 153 -10.61 -3.42 12.53
CA ALA A 153 -11.12 -2.84 11.28
C ALA A 153 -10.49 -3.46 10.02
N GLY A 154 -9.20 -3.81 10.06
CA GLY A 154 -8.53 -4.49 8.96
C GLY A 154 -9.05 -5.93 8.78
N LEU A 155 -9.22 -6.68 9.86
CA LEU A 155 -9.76 -8.04 9.83
C LEU A 155 -11.22 -8.06 9.35
N ASP A 156 -12.07 -7.16 9.84
CA ASP A 156 -13.46 -7.01 9.40
C ASP A 156 -13.53 -6.68 7.90
N ALA A 157 -12.62 -5.85 7.39
CA ALA A 157 -12.55 -5.51 5.97
C ALA A 157 -12.13 -6.72 5.10
N ILE A 158 -11.23 -7.57 5.60
CA ILE A 158 -10.86 -8.84 4.94
C ILE A 158 -12.08 -9.76 4.85
N ASP A 159 -12.77 -9.96 5.97
CA ASP A 159 -13.94 -10.86 6.04
C ASP A 159 -15.07 -10.37 5.13
N ALA A 160 -15.34 -9.08 5.08
CA ALA A 160 -16.32 -8.47 4.20
C ALA A 160 -15.97 -8.64 2.71
N GLY A 161 -14.69 -8.48 2.34
CA GLY A 161 -14.19 -8.67 0.99
C GLY A 161 -14.24 -10.15 0.55
N TRP A 162 -13.95 -11.08 1.46
CA TRP A 162 -14.03 -12.51 1.21
C TRP A 162 -15.47 -12.99 1.00
N ALA A 163 -16.41 -12.46 1.76
CA ALA A 163 -17.83 -12.77 1.60
C ALA A 163 -18.43 -12.26 0.27
N GLY A 164 -17.89 -11.20 -0.30
CA GLY A 164 -18.29 -10.63 -1.60
C GLY A 164 -17.74 -11.37 -2.83
N GLY A 165 -16.72 -12.20 -2.65
CA GLY A 165 -16.05 -12.94 -3.74
C GLY A 165 -16.56 -14.37 -3.95
N ALA A 166 -17.53 -14.85 -3.17
CA ALA A 166 -18.12 -16.19 -3.28
C ALA A 166 -19.39 -16.16 -4.16
N THR A 167 -19.21 -15.96 -5.47
CA THR A 167 -20.23 -16.22 -6.50
C THR A 167 -19.65 -17.02 -7.64
#